data_34abd184c60606c4a2497eddd424b5d2
#
_entry.id   34abd184c60606c4a2497eddd424b5d2
#
_cell.length_a   1.000
_cell.length_b   1.000
_cell.length_c   1.000
_cell.angle_alpha   90.00
_cell.angle_beta   90.00
_cell.angle_gamma   90.00
#
_symmetry.space_group_name_H-M   'P 1'
#
loop_
_entity.id
_entity.type
_entity.pdbx_description
1 polymer ?
#
loop_
_entity_poly.entity_id
_entity_poly.type
_entity_poly.pdbx_seq_one_letter_code
_entity_poly.pdbx_strand_id
1 'polypeptide(L)'
;YMRESPGLKAPVTGIVKKIDHEEGSVTIQYDFKPLITYAFVRGRVKEIVPGYEVIIEAKGHRLTGRIGFGHEHWGEVAPWEVSEKEGKILFLDGEVTLDHLKACREKSVRGLVAPSMVLSDWRTFMGEELGSAITGDEGLGFTLLLTRGFGQGSFSKETRAFLEKYSGEAGSISGRTQIRAGVIRPFLLINS
;
A
#
# COMPACT_ATOMS: atom_id res chain seq x y z
N TYR A 1 44.33 -34.99 20.75
CA TYR A 1 43.95 -33.84 19.90
C TYR A 1 42.46 -33.94 19.67
N MET A 2 41.67 -33.21 20.46
CA MET A 2 40.24 -32.98 20.17
C MET A 2 40.17 -31.98 19.02
N ARG A 3 39.70 -32.38 17.86
CA ARG A 3 39.27 -31.46 16.82
C ARG A 3 37.91 -30.90 17.23
N GLU A 4 37.85 -29.64 17.59
CA GLU A 4 36.58 -28.93 17.68
C GLU A 4 35.96 -28.89 16.29
N SER A 5 34.86 -29.62 16.09
CA SER A 5 34.07 -29.49 14.89
C SER A 5 33.36 -28.12 14.91
N PRO A 6 33.42 -27.33 13.83
CA PRO A 6 32.67 -26.09 13.77
C PRO A 6 31.20 -26.42 13.95
N GLY A 7 30.59 -25.88 15.03
CA GLY A 7 29.21 -26.13 15.33
C GLY A 7 28.33 -25.65 14.17
N LEU A 8 27.42 -26.48 13.70
CA LEU A 8 26.39 -26.13 12.75
C LEU A 8 25.42 -25.13 13.42
N LYS A 9 25.27 -23.96 12.81
CA LYS A 9 24.25 -22.99 13.25
C LYS A 9 22.94 -23.31 12.56
N ALA A 10 21.85 -23.36 13.36
CA ALA A 10 20.52 -23.50 12.82
C ALA A 10 20.17 -22.27 11.95
N PRO A 11 19.60 -22.47 10.76
CA PRO A 11 19.20 -21.36 9.87
C PRO A 11 17.99 -20.58 10.41
N VAL A 12 17.31 -21.11 11.42
CA VAL A 12 16.10 -20.53 12.04
C VAL A 12 16.16 -20.65 13.56
N THR A 13 15.54 -19.71 14.26
CA THR A 13 15.33 -19.82 15.72
C THR A 13 14.18 -20.77 15.98
N GLY A 14 14.38 -21.75 16.86
CA GLY A 14 13.35 -22.73 17.17
C GLY A 14 13.79 -23.75 18.23
N ILE A 15 12.96 -24.75 18.45
CA ILE A 15 13.18 -25.83 19.41
C ILE A 15 13.58 -27.09 18.64
N VAL A 16 14.70 -27.71 19.00
CA VAL A 16 15.10 -29.01 18.44
C VAL A 16 14.08 -30.07 18.90
N LYS A 17 13.39 -30.72 17.97
CA LYS A 17 12.39 -31.76 18.21
C LYS A 17 12.95 -33.17 18.08
N LYS A 18 13.84 -33.38 17.14
CA LYS A 18 14.44 -34.70 16.87
C LYS A 18 15.88 -34.51 16.37
N ILE A 19 16.77 -35.35 16.86
CA ILE A 19 18.09 -35.55 16.29
C ILE A 19 18.13 -36.99 15.82
N ASP A 20 18.38 -37.19 14.53
CA ASP A 20 18.55 -38.50 13.93
C ASP A 20 20.02 -38.73 13.58
N HIS A 21 20.63 -39.63 14.34
CA HIS A 21 22.06 -39.92 14.19
C HIS A 21 22.34 -40.86 13.01
N GLU A 22 21.34 -41.63 12.56
CA GLU A 22 21.50 -42.54 11.42
C GLU A 22 21.44 -41.78 10.10
N GLU A 23 20.48 -40.84 9.99
CA GLU A 23 20.34 -39.98 8.82
C GLU A 23 21.23 -38.71 8.90
N GLY A 24 21.80 -38.40 10.03
CA GLY A 24 22.58 -37.18 10.27
C GLY A 24 21.71 -35.91 10.16
N SER A 25 20.43 -36.00 10.52
CA SER A 25 19.45 -34.90 10.39
C SER A 25 19.02 -34.36 11.74
N VAL A 26 18.68 -33.05 11.76
CA VAL A 26 18.12 -32.35 12.93
C VAL A 26 16.82 -31.68 12.52
N THR A 27 15.72 -32.07 13.18
CA THR A 27 14.42 -31.47 12.99
C THR A 27 14.22 -30.32 13.99
N ILE A 28 14.00 -29.10 13.48
CA ILE A 28 13.77 -27.91 14.29
C ILE A 28 12.33 -27.47 14.08
N GLN A 29 11.58 -27.39 15.19
CA GLN A 29 10.30 -26.69 15.20
C GLN A 29 10.58 -25.21 15.45
N TYR A 30 10.31 -24.37 14.47
CA TYR A 30 10.44 -22.91 14.64
C TYR A 30 9.11 -22.27 15.01
N ASP A 31 9.20 -21.15 15.73
CA ASP A 31 8.01 -20.36 16.12
C ASP A 31 7.43 -19.68 14.88
N PHE A 32 6.30 -20.16 14.43
CA PHE A 32 5.57 -19.58 13.32
C PHE A 32 4.74 -18.40 13.85
N LYS A 33 5.18 -17.20 13.57
CA LYS A 33 4.34 -16.01 13.79
C LYS A 33 3.36 -15.90 12.62
N PRO A 34 2.04 -15.98 12.86
CA PRO A 34 1.09 -15.85 11.77
C PRO A 34 1.23 -14.47 11.13
N LEU A 35 1.30 -14.44 9.80
CA LEU A 35 1.20 -13.21 9.03
C LEU A 35 -0.29 -12.83 8.96
N ILE A 36 -0.63 -11.69 9.54
CA ILE A 36 -1.99 -11.15 9.47
C ILE A 36 -2.02 -10.12 8.35
N THR A 37 -2.89 -10.33 7.37
CA THR A 37 -3.15 -9.40 6.28
C THR A 37 -4.60 -8.94 6.34
N TYR A 38 -4.80 -7.63 6.18
CA TYR A 38 -6.13 -7.02 6.17
C TYR A 38 -6.62 -6.86 4.73
N ALA A 39 -7.91 -7.04 4.52
CA ALA A 39 -8.53 -6.90 3.20
C ALA A 39 -8.58 -5.45 2.69
N PHE A 40 -8.56 -4.47 3.58
CA PHE A 40 -8.71 -3.03 3.29
C PHE A 40 -9.97 -2.67 2.46
N VAL A 41 -10.90 -3.61 2.29
CA VAL A 41 -12.15 -3.42 1.56
C VAL A 41 -13.27 -4.11 2.32
N ARG A 42 -14.44 -3.47 2.39
CA ARG A 42 -15.66 -4.12 2.89
C ARG A 42 -16.25 -4.96 1.77
N GLY A 43 -16.48 -6.24 2.06
CA GLY A 43 -17.00 -7.16 1.06
C GLY A 43 -17.40 -8.50 1.65
N ARG A 44 -17.77 -9.42 0.77
CA ARG A 44 -18.08 -10.80 1.10
C ARG A 44 -16.94 -11.70 0.62
N VAL A 45 -16.49 -12.62 1.47
CA VAL A 45 -15.60 -13.69 1.02
C VAL A 45 -16.36 -14.53 -0.01
N LYS A 46 -15.87 -14.54 -1.24
CA LYS A 46 -16.43 -15.30 -2.35
C LYS A 46 -15.82 -16.69 -2.43
N GLU A 47 -14.52 -16.77 -2.22
CA GLU A 47 -13.76 -18.01 -2.35
C GLU A 47 -12.54 -18.00 -1.44
N ILE A 48 -12.17 -19.14 -0.92
CA ILE A 48 -10.93 -19.38 -0.19
C ILE A 48 -10.18 -20.48 -0.90
N VAL A 49 -8.97 -20.17 -1.39
CA VAL A 49 -8.03 -21.15 -1.92
C VAL A 49 -7.00 -21.45 -0.85
N PRO A 50 -7.09 -22.58 -0.12
CA PRO A 50 -6.24 -22.86 1.02
C PRO A 50 -4.74 -22.79 0.69
N GLY A 51 -3.98 -22.02 1.46
CA GLY A 51 -2.55 -21.84 1.26
C GLY A 51 -2.14 -20.83 0.17
N TYR A 52 -3.10 -20.22 -0.53
CA TYR A 52 -2.82 -19.31 -1.64
C TYR A 52 -3.48 -17.95 -1.49
N GLU A 53 -4.83 -17.91 -1.48
CA GLU A 53 -5.54 -16.62 -1.52
C GLU A 53 -6.95 -16.70 -0.93
N VAL A 54 -7.48 -15.52 -0.60
CA VAL A 54 -8.89 -15.29 -0.26
C VAL A 54 -9.44 -14.26 -1.24
N ILE A 55 -10.49 -14.62 -1.97
CA ILE A 55 -11.17 -13.75 -2.92
C ILE A 55 -12.32 -13.04 -2.22
N ILE A 56 -12.28 -11.72 -2.21
CA ILE A 56 -13.30 -10.86 -1.61
C ILE A 56 -14.03 -10.11 -2.72
N GLU A 57 -15.35 -10.28 -2.78
CA GLU A 57 -16.21 -9.51 -3.67
C GLU A 57 -16.71 -8.28 -2.94
N ALA A 58 -16.46 -7.11 -3.50
CA ALA A 58 -16.92 -5.83 -2.98
C ALA A 58 -17.77 -5.11 -4.03
N LYS A 59 -18.82 -4.42 -3.58
CA LYS A 59 -19.63 -3.52 -4.41
C LYS A 59 -19.32 -2.09 -4.04
N GLY A 60 -19.27 -1.22 -5.03
CA GLY A 60 -18.99 0.18 -4.78
C GLY A 60 -18.73 1.00 -6.04
N HIS A 61 -18.40 2.26 -5.83
CA HIS A 61 -18.07 3.22 -6.88
C HIS A 61 -16.56 3.39 -6.94
N ARG A 62 -15.96 3.23 -8.12
CA ARG A 62 -14.52 3.23 -8.30
C ARG A 62 -14.04 4.44 -9.09
N LEU A 63 -13.09 5.17 -8.50
CA LEU A 63 -12.25 6.14 -9.20
C LEU A 63 -10.92 5.49 -9.53
N THR A 64 -10.53 5.49 -10.79
CA THR A 64 -9.25 4.92 -11.24
C THR A 64 -8.24 6.02 -11.48
N GLY A 65 -7.05 5.90 -10.90
CA GLY A 65 -5.92 6.77 -11.13
C GLY A 65 -5.05 6.34 -12.32
N ARG A 66 -4.13 7.20 -12.70
CA ARG A 66 -3.13 6.92 -13.74
C ARG A 66 -1.83 6.37 -13.16
N ILE A 67 -1.38 6.96 -12.06
CA ILE A 67 -0.17 6.57 -11.32
C ILE A 67 -0.52 6.60 -9.84
N GLY A 68 0.03 5.66 -9.10
CA GLY A 68 -0.11 5.61 -7.64
C GLY A 68 1.14 5.06 -6.98
N PHE A 69 1.25 5.29 -5.69
CA PHE A 69 2.35 4.91 -4.83
C PHE A 69 1.83 4.52 -3.45
N GLY A 70 2.54 3.62 -2.79
CA GLY A 70 2.18 3.14 -1.45
C GLY A 70 1.18 1.99 -1.45
N HIS A 71 1.00 1.43 -0.26
CA HIS A 71 0.16 0.25 -0.03
C HIS A 71 -1.33 0.59 0.01
N GLU A 72 -2.16 -0.43 0.25
CA GLU A 72 -3.58 -0.26 0.46
C GLU A 72 -3.87 0.34 1.83
N HIS A 73 -4.80 1.28 1.85
CA HIS A 73 -5.34 1.88 3.08
C HIS A 73 -6.85 2.01 3.00
N TRP A 74 -7.46 2.12 4.18
CA TRP A 74 -8.88 2.39 4.35
C TRP A 74 -9.07 3.64 5.21
N GLY A 75 -10.04 4.49 4.87
CA GLY A 75 -10.32 5.71 5.62
C GLY A 75 -11.54 6.45 5.10
N GLU A 76 -11.96 7.48 5.83
CA GLU A 76 -12.98 8.43 5.39
C GLU A 76 -12.41 9.36 4.31
N VAL A 77 -13.16 9.56 3.24
CA VAL A 77 -12.81 10.49 2.16
C VAL A 77 -13.17 11.91 2.56
N ALA A 78 -12.21 12.84 2.47
CA ALA A 78 -12.44 14.23 2.84
C ALA A 78 -11.61 15.20 1.97
N PRO A 79 -12.03 16.47 1.82
CA PRO A 79 -11.21 17.48 1.16
C PRO A 79 -9.94 17.80 1.96
N TRP A 80 -8.90 18.29 1.28
CA TRP A 80 -7.62 18.63 1.91
C TRP A 80 -7.75 19.67 3.03
N GLU A 81 -8.74 20.55 2.92
CA GLU A 81 -8.95 21.69 3.82
C GLU A 81 -9.46 21.32 5.20
N VAL A 82 -9.84 20.07 5.44
CA VAL A 82 -10.30 19.62 6.77
C VAL A 82 -9.22 19.85 7.83
N SER A 83 -9.64 20.21 9.03
CA SER A 83 -8.75 20.47 10.16
C SER A 83 -8.08 19.19 10.65
N GLU A 84 -8.85 18.10 10.76
CA GLU A 84 -8.37 16.79 11.20
C GLU A 84 -8.12 15.88 10.00
N LYS A 85 -6.86 15.51 9.79
CA LYS A 85 -6.39 14.77 8.63
C LYS A 85 -6.03 13.32 8.95
N GLU A 86 -5.80 13.01 10.23
CA GLU A 86 -5.39 11.69 10.68
C GLU A 86 -6.40 10.61 10.27
N GLY A 87 -5.91 9.51 9.74
CA GLY A 87 -6.71 8.36 9.35
C GLY A 87 -7.58 8.55 8.11
N LYS A 88 -7.55 9.72 7.45
CA LYS A 88 -8.41 10.04 6.31
C LYS A 88 -7.73 9.80 4.96
N ILE A 89 -8.56 9.64 3.94
CA ILE A 89 -8.18 9.71 2.52
C ILE A 89 -8.56 11.11 2.03
N LEU A 90 -7.56 11.95 1.82
CA LEU A 90 -7.77 13.33 1.43
C LEU A 90 -7.78 13.50 -0.09
N PHE A 91 -8.56 14.43 -0.61
CA PHE A 91 -8.45 14.85 -1.99
C PHE A 91 -8.10 16.35 -2.08
N LEU A 92 -7.16 16.64 -2.98
CA LEU A 92 -6.64 17.98 -3.26
C LEU A 92 -6.85 18.29 -4.73
N ASP A 93 -7.68 19.29 -5.06
CA ASP A 93 -7.87 19.71 -6.45
C ASP A 93 -6.82 20.73 -6.88
N GLY A 94 -5.63 20.23 -7.06
CA GLY A 94 -4.46 21.02 -7.42
C GLY A 94 -3.23 20.13 -7.51
N GLU A 95 -2.10 20.77 -7.77
CA GLU A 95 -0.82 20.12 -7.81
C GLU A 95 -0.33 19.75 -6.41
N VAL A 96 0.07 18.49 -6.22
CA VAL A 96 0.71 18.05 -4.98
C VAL A 96 2.12 18.61 -4.93
N THR A 97 2.46 19.28 -3.84
CA THR A 97 3.80 19.80 -3.53
C THR A 97 4.52 18.93 -2.52
N LEU A 98 5.82 19.16 -2.37
CA LEU A 98 6.63 18.51 -1.34
C LEU A 98 6.05 18.70 0.07
N ASP A 99 5.49 19.89 0.38
CA ASP A 99 4.90 20.17 1.70
C ASP A 99 3.63 19.38 1.93
N HIS A 100 2.81 19.14 0.89
CA HIS A 100 1.66 18.26 0.98
C HIS A 100 2.07 16.82 1.33
N LEU A 101 3.14 16.30 0.70
CA LEU A 101 3.64 14.95 0.97
C LEU A 101 4.18 14.81 2.40
N LYS A 102 4.94 15.80 2.87
CA LYS A 102 5.43 15.87 4.26
C LYS A 102 4.27 15.91 5.26
N ALA A 103 3.29 16.77 5.01
CA ALA A 103 2.11 16.88 5.86
C ALA A 103 1.29 15.56 5.91
N CYS A 104 1.19 14.82 4.80
CA CYS A 104 0.54 13.50 4.80
C CYS A 104 1.25 12.52 5.74
N ARG A 105 2.58 12.50 5.71
CA ARG A 105 3.38 11.62 6.59
C ARG A 105 3.26 12.03 8.06
N GLU A 106 3.45 13.32 8.36
CA GLU A 106 3.41 13.87 9.71
C GLU A 106 2.05 13.72 10.39
N LYS A 107 0.97 13.89 9.62
CA LYS A 107 -0.41 13.83 10.12
C LYS A 107 -1.06 12.47 9.97
N SER A 108 -0.29 11.42 9.70
CA SER A 108 -0.79 10.04 9.57
C SER A 108 -2.00 9.92 8.64
N VAL A 109 -1.96 10.64 7.51
CA VAL A 109 -2.97 10.55 6.44
C VAL A 109 -2.93 9.14 5.84
N ARG A 110 -4.07 8.56 5.53
CA ARG A 110 -4.14 7.22 4.90
C ARG A 110 -3.97 7.28 3.40
N GLY A 111 -4.46 8.33 2.75
CA GLY A 111 -4.33 8.49 1.33
C GLY A 111 -4.44 9.93 0.87
N LEU A 112 -3.80 10.25 -0.26
CA LEU A 112 -3.93 11.52 -0.95
C LEU A 112 -4.33 11.26 -2.41
N VAL A 113 -5.48 11.78 -2.81
CA VAL A 113 -5.95 11.76 -4.19
C VAL A 113 -5.78 13.16 -4.77
N ALA A 114 -5.06 13.25 -5.90
CA ALA A 114 -4.84 14.53 -6.57
C ALA A 114 -4.80 14.36 -8.09
N PRO A 115 -4.94 15.43 -8.87
CA PRO A 115 -4.78 15.35 -10.31
C PRO A 115 -3.34 15.05 -10.71
N SER A 116 -2.37 15.77 -10.14
CA SER A 116 -1.00 15.74 -10.60
C SER A 116 0.01 16.14 -9.53
N MET A 117 1.27 15.92 -9.85
CA MET A 117 2.42 16.30 -9.04
C MET A 117 3.64 16.56 -9.93
N VAL A 118 4.51 17.48 -9.57
CA VAL A 118 5.78 17.68 -10.24
C VAL A 118 6.77 16.58 -9.84
N LEU A 119 7.45 16.00 -10.83
CA LEU A 119 8.38 14.89 -10.61
C LEU A 119 9.57 15.27 -9.71
N SER A 120 10.01 16.53 -9.73
CA SER A 120 11.09 17.01 -8.84
C SER A 120 10.71 16.93 -7.37
N ASP A 121 9.46 17.28 -7.01
CA ASP A 121 8.97 17.20 -5.64
C ASP A 121 8.89 15.76 -5.15
N TRP A 122 8.45 14.86 -6.02
CA TRP A 122 8.48 13.43 -5.76
C TRP A 122 9.90 12.91 -5.48
N ARG A 123 10.85 13.25 -6.36
CA ARG A 123 12.26 12.86 -6.19
C ARG A 123 12.84 13.42 -4.88
N THR A 124 12.55 14.66 -4.55
CA THR A 124 13.00 15.28 -3.31
C THR A 124 12.41 14.59 -2.09
N PHE A 125 11.13 14.21 -2.14
CA PHE A 125 10.46 13.53 -1.05
C PHE A 125 11.00 12.10 -0.80
N MET A 126 11.31 11.38 -1.87
CA MET A 126 11.84 10.00 -1.80
C MET A 126 13.34 9.94 -1.52
N GLY A 127 14.06 11.07 -1.65
CA GLY A 127 15.52 11.11 -1.62
C GLY A 127 16.13 10.68 -2.96
N GLU A 128 17.44 10.81 -3.09
CA GLU A 128 18.17 10.49 -4.33
C GLU A 128 18.25 8.97 -4.64
N GLU A 129 17.74 8.13 -3.76
CA GLU A 129 17.76 6.66 -3.91
C GLU A 129 16.73 6.09 -4.91
N LEU A 130 16.08 6.93 -5.71
CA LEU A 130 15.24 6.46 -6.81
C LEU A 130 16.09 5.83 -7.93
N GLY A 131 16.76 4.73 -7.60
CA GLY A 131 17.30 3.80 -8.59
C GLY A 131 16.15 3.08 -9.29
N SER A 132 15.85 3.51 -10.49
CA SER A 132 15.35 2.75 -11.65
C SER A 132 13.98 2.07 -11.65
N ALA A 133 13.24 1.88 -10.57
CA ALA A 133 11.90 1.29 -10.70
C ALA A 133 10.90 1.92 -9.71
N ILE A 134 9.97 2.67 -10.26
CA ILE A 134 8.73 3.05 -9.54
C ILE A 134 7.86 1.80 -9.50
N THR A 135 7.84 1.11 -8.37
CA THR A 135 7.10 -0.15 -8.19
C THR A 135 5.73 0.05 -7.54
N GLY A 136 5.48 1.23 -6.97
CA GLY A 136 4.29 1.51 -6.18
C GLY A 136 4.36 0.95 -4.76
N ASP A 137 5.48 0.35 -4.36
CA ASP A 137 5.68 -0.33 -3.08
C ASP A 137 6.59 0.45 -2.12
N GLU A 138 6.75 1.73 -2.39
CA GLU A 138 7.55 2.62 -1.57
C GLU A 138 6.90 2.82 -0.21
N GLY A 139 7.69 2.67 0.86
CA GLY A 139 7.23 2.79 2.26
C GLY A 139 6.85 4.23 2.65
N LEU A 140 5.84 4.79 1.99
CA LEU A 140 5.40 6.17 2.16
C LEU A 140 4.71 6.43 3.52
N GLY A 141 4.10 5.39 4.10
CA GLY A 141 3.21 5.50 5.25
C GLY A 141 1.77 5.93 4.88
N PHE A 142 1.53 6.31 3.63
CA PHE A 142 0.23 6.64 3.06
C PHE A 142 0.17 6.23 1.58
N THR A 143 -1.02 6.28 0.98
CA THR A 143 -1.20 6.02 -0.46
C THR A 143 -1.32 7.34 -1.22
N LEU A 144 -0.54 7.52 -2.29
CA LEU A 144 -0.73 8.61 -3.24
C LEU A 144 -1.40 8.09 -4.52
N LEU A 145 -2.47 8.75 -4.96
CA LEU A 145 -3.18 8.44 -6.20
C LEU A 145 -3.26 9.69 -7.07
N LEU A 146 -2.62 9.65 -8.24
CA LEU A 146 -2.65 10.71 -9.23
C LEU A 146 -3.57 10.33 -10.39
N THR A 147 -4.60 11.14 -10.65
CA THR A 147 -5.57 10.84 -11.71
C THR A 147 -5.05 11.19 -13.10
N ARG A 148 -4.09 12.11 -13.21
CA ARG A 148 -3.45 12.52 -14.46
C ARG A 148 -1.98 12.11 -14.55
N GLY A 149 -1.31 11.94 -13.39
CA GLY A 149 0.11 11.58 -13.31
C GLY A 149 1.02 12.78 -13.04
N PHE A 150 2.27 12.70 -13.49
CA PHE A 150 3.22 13.80 -13.33
C PHE A 150 2.92 14.96 -14.27
N GLY A 151 3.19 16.18 -13.81
CA GLY A 151 2.96 17.44 -14.50
C GLY A 151 1.98 18.34 -13.77
N GLN A 152 1.44 19.33 -14.45
CA GLN A 152 0.45 20.26 -13.92
C GLN A 152 -0.98 19.85 -14.33
N GLY A 153 -1.96 20.14 -13.52
CA GLY A 153 -3.35 19.88 -13.86
C GLY A 153 -4.31 20.00 -12.68
N SER A 154 -5.59 20.02 -13.03
CA SER A 154 -6.71 19.94 -12.10
C SER A 154 -7.52 18.67 -12.37
N PHE A 155 -8.43 18.31 -11.47
CA PHE A 155 -9.37 17.21 -11.71
C PHE A 155 -10.26 17.48 -12.93
N SER A 156 -10.70 16.42 -13.59
CA SER A 156 -11.82 16.54 -14.52
C SER A 156 -13.10 16.87 -13.73
N LYS A 157 -14.11 17.39 -14.43
CA LYS A 157 -15.41 17.68 -13.81
C LYS A 157 -16.01 16.42 -13.16
N GLU A 158 -15.89 15.28 -13.81
CA GLU A 158 -16.40 13.99 -13.35
C GLU A 158 -15.66 13.52 -12.10
N THR A 159 -14.32 13.64 -12.08
CA THR A 159 -13.50 13.26 -10.91
C THR A 159 -13.83 14.14 -9.71
N ARG A 160 -13.93 15.46 -9.90
CA ARG A 160 -14.31 16.40 -8.86
C ARG A 160 -15.69 16.07 -8.29
N ALA A 161 -16.69 15.92 -9.17
CA ALA A 161 -18.06 15.58 -8.76
C ALA A 161 -18.12 14.24 -8.00
N PHE A 162 -17.31 13.26 -8.40
CA PHE A 162 -17.18 11.99 -7.68
C PHE A 162 -16.66 12.21 -6.25
N LEU A 163 -15.55 12.91 -6.09
CA LEU A 163 -14.90 13.13 -4.80
C LEU A 163 -15.76 13.96 -3.86
N GLU A 164 -16.42 15.01 -4.37
CA GLU A 164 -17.35 15.84 -3.61
C GLU A 164 -18.57 15.05 -3.17
N LYS A 165 -19.16 14.25 -4.06
CA LYS A 165 -20.32 13.40 -3.77
C LYS A 165 -20.06 12.42 -2.64
N TYR A 166 -18.88 11.83 -2.59
CA TYR A 166 -18.54 10.80 -1.63
C TYR A 166 -17.65 11.28 -0.47
N SER A 167 -17.57 12.61 -0.29
CA SER A 167 -16.93 13.21 0.88
C SER A 167 -17.73 12.83 2.15
N GLY A 168 -17.01 12.36 3.17
CA GLY A 168 -17.58 11.81 4.39
C GLY A 168 -17.82 10.30 4.37
N GLU A 169 -17.76 9.68 3.18
CA GLU A 169 -17.92 8.23 3.05
C GLU A 169 -16.60 7.48 3.27
N ALA A 170 -16.72 6.23 3.70
CA ALA A 170 -15.57 5.37 3.87
C ALA A 170 -15.12 4.77 2.53
N GLY A 171 -13.83 4.82 2.27
CA GLY A 171 -13.23 4.30 1.05
C GLY A 171 -11.97 3.47 1.27
N SER A 172 -11.63 2.68 0.27
CA SER A 172 -10.39 1.92 0.18
C SER A 172 -9.54 2.49 -0.95
N ILE A 173 -8.29 2.82 -0.66
CA ILE A 173 -7.35 3.35 -1.66
C ILE A 173 -6.20 2.39 -1.87
N SER A 174 -5.80 2.16 -3.13
CA SER A 174 -4.63 1.37 -3.51
C SER A 174 -3.75 2.18 -4.45
N GLY A 175 -2.46 2.26 -4.12
CA GLY A 175 -1.45 2.92 -4.94
C GLY A 175 -0.80 2.01 -5.97
N ARG A 176 -1.12 0.72 -5.98
CA ARG A 176 -0.47 -0.26 -6.87
C ARG A 176 -0.60 0.13 -8.33
N THR A 177 0.57 0.22 -8.98
CA THR A 177 0.67 0.57 -10.39
C THR A 177 1.60 -0.40 -11.08
N GLN A 178 1.12 -1.09 -12.12
CA GLN A 178 1.93 -1.96 -12.96
C GLN A 178 1.55 -1.75 -14.42
N ILE A 179 2.52 -1.43 -15.25
CA ILE A 179 2.28 -1.08 -16.67
C ILE A 179 2.81 -2.16 -17.62
N ARG A 180 3.81 -2.97 -17.23
CA ARG A 180 4.56 -3.85 -18.14
C ARG A 180 3.95 -5.25 -18.37
N ALA A 181 3.31 -5.85 -17.38
CA ALA A 181 2.87 -7.27 -17.47
C ALA A 181 1.36 -7.45 -17.21
N GLY A 182 0.57 -6.53 -17.62
CA GLY A 182 -0.83 -6.36 -17.29
C GLY A 182 -1.02 -4.98 -16.70
N VAL A 183 -2.21 -4.42 -16.86
CA VAL A 183 -2.44 -3.06 -16.39
C VAL A 183 -3.08 -3.10 -15.01
N ILE A 184 -2.27 -2.95 -13.97
CA ILE A 184 -2.78 -2.63 -12.64
C ILE A 184 -2.80 -1.10 -12.54
N ARG A 185 -3.95 -0.54 -12.18
CA ARG A 185 -4.14 0.90 -11.97
C ARG A 185 -4.49 1.17 -10.52
N PRO A 186 -3.93 2.26 -9.95
CA PRO A 186 -4.33 2.69 -8.62
C PRO A 186 -5.80 3.10 -8.62
N PHE A 187 -6.46 2.92 -7.49
CA PHE A 187 -7.89 3.23 -7.39
C PHE A 187 -8.28 3.70 -6.00
N LEU A 188 -9.39 4.44 -5.96
CA LEU A 188 -10.20 4.69 -4.78
C LEU A 188 -11.53 3.99 -4.99
N LEU A 189 -11.92 3.12 -4.06
CA LEU A 189 -13.20 2.42 -4.04
C LEU A 189 -14.03 2.91 -2.85
N ILE A 190 -15.18 3.48 -3.13
CA ILE A 190 -16.18 3.82 -2.12
C ILE A 190 -17.17 2.66 -2.05
N ASN A 191 -17.28 2.05 -0.90
CA ASN A 191 -18.20 0.93 -0.69
C ASN A 191 -19.67 1.42 -0.66
N SER A 192 -20.54 0.71 -1.34
CA SER A 192 -22.00 0.94 -1.33
C SER A 192 -22.70 -0.07 -0.44
#